data_4a66cd8514d6d0405d3f74bf764e94b0
#
_entry.id   4a66cd8514d6d0405d3f74bf764e94b0
#
_cell.length_a   1.000
_cell.length_b   1.000
_cell.length_c   1.000
_cell.angle_alpha   90.00
_cell.angle_beta   90.00
_cell.angle_gamma   90.00
#
_symmetry.space_group_name_H-M   'P 1'
#
loop_
_entity.id
_entity.type
_entity.pdbx_description
1 polymer ?
#
loop_
_entity_poly.entity_id
_entity_poly.type
_entity_poly.pdbx_seq_one_letter_code
_entity_poly.pdbx_strand_id
1 'polypeptide(L)'
;MKQAPEFDSFAGSYQADLERALSASGESQDYFARARVTWVTKLLQETESAPHSVLDYGCGIGGTASLWREIPGVEAVTGVDPSRQSLEVARVRQGRPGVRFLTIEEYEPSASVDLAYCNGVFHHIPLAEQERAAGYVFDSLRPCGVFAFWENNPWNPGARWVMSRCAFDRDAVLLSPPEAANLLRSVGFEIVCTNFLFIFPKWLAFLRFLEPSLSGVPFGAQYLVLGRKPVSAS
;
A
#
# COMPACT_ATOMS: atom_id res chain seq x y z
N MET A 1 25.88 7.50 13.20
CA MET A 1 24.90 8.45 12.64
C MET A 1 24.01 7.61 11.74
N LYS A 2 22.68 7.49 12.03
CA LYS A 2 21.73 6.88 11.08
C LYS A 2 21.68 7.79 9.86
N GLN A 3 21.91 7.27 8.66
CA GLN A 3 21.71 7.99 7.42
C GLN A 3 20.27 8.50 7.39
N ALA A 4 20.06 9.76 6.95
CA ALA A 4 18.71 10.26 6.72
C ALA A 4 17.98 9.33 5.73
N PRO A 5 16.66 9.07 5.91
CA PRO A 5 15.92 8.25 4.98
C PRO A 5 16.09 8.80 3.55
N GLU A 6 16.34 7.94 2.59
CA GLU A 6 16.54 8.32 1.18
C GLU A 6 15.41 9.21 0.66
N PHE A 7 14.18 8.95 1.12
CA PHE A 7 12.98 9.71 0.77
C PHE A 7 12.94 11.16 1.25
N ASP A 8 13.75 11.56 2.25
CA ASP A 8 13.84 12.96 2.66
C ASP A 8 14.34 13.85 1.52
N SER A 9 15.22 13.35 0.66
CA SER A 9 15.74 14.08 -0.49
C SER A 9 14.70 14.26 -1.62
N PHE A 10 13.68 13.42 -1.68
CA PHE A 10 12.64 13.42 -2.72
C PHE A 10 11.31 14.05 -2.27
N ALA A 11 11.11 14.32 -0.98
CA ALA A 11 9.82 14.79 -0.45
C ALA A 11 9.24 16.02 -1.20
N GLY A 12 10.10 16.90 -1.72
CA GLY A 12 9.69 18.10 -2.47
C GLY A 12 9.35 17.84 -3.95
N SER A 13 9.97 16.87 -4.60
CA SER A 13 9.79 16.57 -6.03
C SER A 13 8.98 15.29 -6.28
N TYR A 14 8.78 14.46 -5.25
CA TYR A 14 8.16 13.14 -5.33
C TYR A 14 6.86 13.13 -6.16
N GLN A 15 5.95 14.06 -5.87
CA GLN A 15 4.67 14.14 -6.57
C GLN A 15 4.84 14.45 -8.05
N ALA A 16 5.73 15.39 -8.41
CA ALA A 16 5.97 15.76 -9.80
C ALA A 16 6.66 14.64 -10.58
N ASP A 17 7.59 13.93 -9.97
CA ASP A 17 8.30 12.81 -10.59
C ASP A 17 7.38 11.62 -10.82
N LEU A 18 6.51 11.31 -9.83
CA LEU A 18 5.50 10.26 -9.94
C LEU A 18 4.44 10.61 -10.99
N GLU A 19 3.92 11.85 -11.02
CA GLU A 19 2.97 12.30 -12.04
C GLU A 19 3.55 12.18 -13.45
N ARG A 20 4.83 12.57 -13.62
CA ARG A 20 5.53 12.41 -14.90
C ARG A 20 5.67 10.96 -15.32
N ALA A 21 5.98 10.06 -14.40
CA ALA A 21 6.09 8.64 -14.68
C ALA A 21 4.72 8.02 -15.02
N LEU A 22 3.67 8.40 -14.29
CA LEU A 22 2.31 7.92 -14.51
C LEU A 22 1.65 8.50 -15.76
N SER A 23 2.19 9.60 -16.34
CA SER A 23 1.63 10.26 -17.53
C SER A 23 1.39 9.30 -18.71
N ALA A 24 2.21 8.25 -18.82
CA ALA A 24 2.07 7.24 -19.86
C ALA A 24 0.80 6.38 -19.72
N SER A 25 0.30 6.19 -18.50
CA SER A 25 -0.99 5.51 -18.27
C SER A 25 -2.18 6.39 -18.63
N GLY A 26 -1.96 7.71 -18.71
CA GLY A 26 -2.98 8.74 -18.88
C GLY A 26 -3.79 9.03 -17.61
N GLU A 27 -3.46 8.39 -16.48
CA GLU A 27 -4.18 8.51 -15.21
C GLU A 27 -3.38 9.26 -14.14
N SER A 28 -4.11 9.85 -13.19
CA SER A 28 -3.54 10.54 -12.05
C SER A 28 -3.19 9.59 -10.90
N GLN A 29 -2.34 10.05 -9.99
CA GLN A 29 -2.06 9.34 -8.74
C GLN A 29 -3.33 9.11 -7.91
N ASP A 30 -4.24 10.09 -7.88
CA ASP A 30 -5.52 9.99 -7.16
C ASP A 30 -6.42 8.86 -7.73
N TYR A 31 -6.45 8.70 -9.06
CA TYR A 31 -7.17 7.58 -9.69
C TYR A 31 -6.70 6.23 -9.15
N PHE A 32 -5.38 6.00 -9.12
CA PHE A 32 -4.82 4.74 -8.63
C PHE A 32 -5.07 4.54 -7.12
N ALA A 33 -4.95 5.61 -6.33
CA ALA A 33 -5.21 5.55 -4.89
C ALA A 33 -6.67 5.18 -4.60
N ARG A 34 -7.62 5.87 -5.25
CA ARG A 34 -9.06 5.59 -5.11
C ARG A 34 -9.41 4.17 -5.56
N ALA A 35 -8.87 3.73 -6.69
CA ALA A 35 -9.16 2.39 -7.19
C ALA A 35 -8.65 1.29 -6.23
N ARG A 36 -7.44 1.45 -5.64
CA ARG A 36 -6.93 0.51 -4.61
C ARG A 36 -7.79 0.48 -3.36
N VAL A 37 -8.16 1.65 -2.82
CA VAL A 37 -9.03 1.75 -1.64
C VAL A 37 -10.39 1.12 -1.93
N THR A 38 -11.00 1.44 -3.07
CA THR A 38 -12.29 0.87 -3.49
C THR A 38 -12.22 -0.66 -3.61
N TRP A 39 -11.14 -1.19 -4.21
CA TRP A 39 -10.97 -2.63 -4.36
C TRP A 39 -10.85 -3.35 -3.02
N VAL A 40 -10.01 -2.84 -2.12
CA VAL A 40 -9.88 -3.40 -0.76
C VAL A 40 -11.20 -3.33 -0.02
N THR A 41 -11.90 -2.19 -0.07
CA THR A 41 -13.21 -2.04 0.58
C THR A 41 -14.22 -3.07 0.08
N LYS A 42 -14.24 -3.33 -1.24
CA LYS A 42 -15.10 -4.37 -1.82
C LYS A 42 -14.78 -5.75 -1.26
N LEU A 43 -13.50 -6.14 -1.21
CA LEU A 43 -13.08 -7.43 -0.66
C LEU A 43 -13.44 -7.57 0.83
N LEU A 44 -13.35 -6.48 1.61
CA LEU A 44 -13.73 -6.47 3.01
C LEU A 44 -15.23 -6.64 3.21
N GLN A 45 -16.04 -6.03 2.35
CA GLN A 45 -17.51 -6.20 2.38
C GLN A 45 -17.92 -7.65 2.10
N GLU A 46 -17.22 -8.35 1.20
CA GLU A 46 -17.45 -9.77 0.92
C GLU A 46 -17.13 -10.68 2.13
N THR A 47 -16.33 -10.18 3.09
CA THR A 47 -15.97 -10.91 4.33
C THR A 47 -16.69 -10.38 5.58
N GLU A 48 -17.69 -9.50 5.41
CA GLU A 48 -18.42 -8.82 6.51
C GLU A 48 -17.51 -8.10 7.52
N SER A 49 -16.33 -7.67 7.06
CA SER A 49 -15.31 -7.02 7.89
C SER A 49 -15.24 -5.52 7.57
N ALA A 50 -16.07 -4.71 8.24
CA ALA A 50 -15.96 -3.25 8.16
C ALA A 50 -14.82 -2.78 9.09
N PRO A 51 -13.75 -2.12 8.59
CA PRO A 51 -12.68 -1.63 9.43
C PRO A 51 -13.10 -0.34 10.15
N HIS A 52 -12.81 -0.22 11.45
CA HIS A 52 -12.92 1.02 12.21
C HIS A 52 -11.58 1.76 12.27
N SER A 53 -10.48 1.04 12.18
CA SER A 53 -9.12 1.56 12.28
C SER A 53 -8.26 1.08 11.11
N VAL A 54 -7.48 2.02 10.53
CA VAL A 54 -6.58 1.74 9.41
C VAL A 54 -5.17 2.19 9.75
N LEU A 55 -4.19 1.32 9.50
CA LEU A 55 -2.77 1.64 9.48
C LEU A 55 -2.29 1.75 8.02
N ASP A 56 -1.80 2.91 7.61
CA ASP A 56 -1.16 3.13 6.31
C ASP A 56 0.37 3.08 6.51
N TYR A 57 0.97 1.94 6.18
CA TYR A 57 2.40 1.68 6.36
C TYR A 57 3.19 2.16 5.13
N GLY A 58 4.15 3.06 5.35
CA GLY A 58 4.84 3.78 4.29
C GLY A 58 3.93 4.83 3.65
N CYS A 59 3.20 5.60 4.46
CA CYS A 59 2.15 6.51 4.01
C CYS A 59 2.67 7.71 3.19
N GLY A 60 3.99 7.98 3.20
CA GLY A 60 4.59 9.13 2.54
C GLY A 60 3.91 10.44 2.94
N ILE A 61 3.46 11.19 1.95
CA ILE A 61 2.74 12.47 2.13
C ILE A 61 1.23 12.32 2.43
N GLY A 62 0.78 11.12 2.82
CA GLY A 62 -0.56 10.85 3.31
C GLY A 62 -1.66 10.78 2.24
N GLY A 63 -1.32 10.47 0.99
CA GLY A 63 -2.26 10.54 -0.14
C GLY A 63 -3.50 9.65 -0.03
N THR A 64 -3.46 8.59 0.76
CA THR A 64 -4.58 7.64 0.96
C THR A 64 -5.39 7.90 2.22
N ALA A 65 -4.87 8.69 3.17
CA ALA A 65 -5.50 8.88 4.48
C ALA A 65 -6.92 9.45 4.40
N SER A 66 -7.16 10.43 3.50
CA SER A 66 -8.48 10.99 3.28
C SER A 66 -9.46 9.98 2.69
N LEU A 67 -8.98 9.13 1.79
CA LEU A 67 -9.80 8.12 1.13
C LEU A 67 -10.29 7.07 2.12
N TRP A 68 -9.42 6.64 3.04
CA TRP A 68 -9.81 5.72 4.11
C TRP A 68 -10.86 6.36 5.04
N ARG A 69 -10.73 7.66 5.35
CA ARG A 69 -11.72 8.36 6.18
C ARG A 69 -13.09 8.56 5.51
N GLU A 70 -13.15 8.43 4.18
CA GLU A 70 -14.42 8.46 3.42
C GLU A 70 -15.17 7.12 3.49
N ILE A 71 -14.51 6.03 3.92
CA ILE A 71 -15.14 4.71 4.04
C ILE A 71 -16.05 4.68 5.28
N PRO A 72 -17.32 4.30 5.14
CA PRO A 72 -18.24 4.18 6.27
C PRO A 72 -17.71 3.24 7.36
N GLY A 73 -17.74 3.68 8.61
CA GLY A 73 -17.24 2.92 9.76
C GLY A 73 -15.79 3.21 10.12
N VAL A 74 -14.96 3.75 9.22
CA VAL A 74 -13.57 4.09 9.56
C VAL A 74 -13.52 5.34 10.43
N GLU A 75 -13.09 5.19 11.66
CA GLU A 75 -13.00 6.24 12.67
C GLU A 75 -11.58 6.78 12.83
N ALA A 76 -10.57 5.92 12.68
CA ALA A 76 -9.17 6.25 12.87
C ALA A 76 -8.29 5.79 11.69
N VAL A 77 -7.41 6.69 11.22
CA VAL A 77 -6.35 6.38 10.26
C VAL A 77 -5.01 6.81 10.85
N THR A 78 -4.08 5.88 10.93
CA THR A 78 -2.69 6.17 11.34
C THR A 78 -1.78 5.92 10.16
N GLY A 79 -1.13 6.98 9.65
CA GLY A 79 -0.06 6.85 8.68
C GLY A 79 1.28 6.75 9.40
N VAL A 80 2.11 5.79 8.98
CA VAL A 80 3.49 5.68 9.46
C VAL A 80 4.48 5.71 8.29
N ASP A 81 5.59 6.45 8.47
CA ASP A 81 6.63 6.59 7.46
C ASP A 81 7.98 6.87 8.13
N PRO A 82 9.12 6.42 7.57
CA PRO A 82 10.44 6.78 8.12
C PRO A 82 10.82 8.24 7.87
N SER A 83 10.26 8.90 6.84
CA SER A 83 10.58 10.28 6.45
C SER A 83 9.77 11.29 7.25
N ARG A 84 10.43 12.01 8.17
CA ARG A 84 9.82 13.11 8.93
C ARG A 84 9.32 14.24 8.01
N GLN A 85 10.04 14.52 6.91
CA GLN A 85 9.66 15.56 5.95
C GLN A 85 8.36 15.18 5.23
N SER A 86 8.22 13.94 4.79
CA SER A 86 6.98 13.43 4.20
C SER A 86 5.80 13.54 5.18
N LEU A 87 6.02 13.18 6.45
CA LEU A 87 5.00 13.26 7.49
C LEU A 87 4.58 14.70 7.82
N GLU A 88 5.49 15.68 7.75
CA GLU A 88 5.15 17.09 7.89
C GLU A 88 4.21 17.55 6.77
N VAL A 89 4.51 17.18 5.52
CA VAL A 89 3.63 17.44 4.38
C VAL A 89 2.28 16.74 4.56
N ALA A 90 2.29 15.48 5.02
CA ALA A 90 1.06 14.72 5.28
C ALA A 90 0.18 15.41 6.34
N ARG A 91 0.76 15.88 7.45
CA ARG A 91 0.02 16.60 8.50
C ARG A 91 -0.63 17.87 7.98
N VAL A 92 0.07 18.65 7.14
CA VAL A 92 -0.47 19.88 6.55
C VAL A 92 -1.59 19.59 5.56
N ARG A 93 -1.43 18.58 4.70
CA ARG A 93 -2.38 18.29 3.61
C ARG A 93 -3.59 17.48 4.06
N GLN A 94 -3.41 16.55 5.01
CA GLN A 94 -4.38 15.53 5.35
C GLN A 94 -4.76 15.50 6.83
N GLY A 95 -4.16 16.40 7.67
CA GLY A 95 -4.46 16.48 9.09
C GLY A 95 -5.92 16.87 9.34
N ARG A 96 -6.66 15.95 9.96
CA ARG A 96 -8.07 16.11 10.33
C ARG A 96 -8.41 15.23 11.53
N PRO A 97 -9.52 15.44 12.23
CA PRO A 97 -9.94 14.56 13.32
C PRO A 97 -9.98 13.08 12.87
N GLY A 98 -9.38 12.21 13.68
CA GLY A 98 -9.28 10.79 13.40
C GLY A 98 -8.12 10.40 12.45
N VAL A 99 -7.29 11.36 11.99
CA VAL A 99 -6.09 11.07 11.18
C VAL A 99 -4.85 11.53 11.93
N ARG A 100 -3.87 10.66 12.05
CA ARG A 100 -2.56 10.98 12.66
C ARG A 100 -1.41 10.42 11.82
N PHE A 101 -0.26 11.09 11.89
CA PHE A 101 0.95 10.71 11.18
C PHE A 101 2.11 10.65 12.15
N LEU A 102 2.79 9.50 12.20
CA LEU A 102 3.86 9.18 13.14
C LEU A 102 5.06 8.59 12.37
N THR A 103 6.25 8.72 12.91
CA THR A 103 7.35 7.92 12.40
C THR A 103 7.17 6.45 12.78
N ILE A 104 7.86 5.53 12.06
CA ILE A 104 7.82 4.10 12.37
C ILE A 104 8.27 3.85 13.82
N GLU A 105 9.21 4.65 14.34
CA GLU A 105 9.71 4.53 15.71
C GLU A 105 8.75 5.10 16.77
N GLU A 106 7.92 6.08 16.39
CA GLU A 106 6.92 6.69 17.29
C GLU A 106 5.64 5.87 17.44
N TYR A 107 5.35 4.99 16.46
CA TYR A 107 4.19 4.10 16.54
C TYR A 107 4.58 2.78 17.18
N GLU A 108 3.82 2.38 18.19
CA GLU A 108 3.97 1.08 18.85
C GLU A 108 2.87 0.13 18.39
N PRO A 109 3.21 -1.02 17.75
CA PRO A 109 2.26 -2.07 17.42
C PRO A 109 1.53 -2.57 18.66
N SER A 110 0.19 -2.59 18.61
CA SER A 110 -0.65 -2.90 19.79
C SER A 110 -1.78 -3.88 19.51
N ALA A 111 -1.72 -4.62 18.41
CA ALA A 111 -2.72 -5.60 18.01
C ALA A 111 -4.16 -5.06 18.01
N SER A 112 -4.34 -3.80 17.61
CA SER A 112 -5.62 -3.07 17.70
C SER A 112 -6.18 -2.60 16.35
N VAL A 113 -5.40 -2.73 15.27
CA VAL A 113 -5.77 -2.24 13.93
C VAL A 113 -6.60 -3.29 13.19
N ASP A 114 -7.69 -2.86 12.53
CA ASP A 114 -8.54 -3.73 11.72
C ASP A 114 -7.95 -4.00 10.34
N LEU A 115 -7.43 -2.96 9.70
CA LEU A 115 -6.87 -2.98 8.35
C LEU A 115 -5.51 -2.31 8.34
N ALA A 116 -4.49 -3.02 7.91
CA ALA A 116 -3.24 -2.43 7.48
C ALA A 116 -3.23 -2.34 5.94
N TYR A 117 -2.65 -1.27 5.45
CA TYR A 117 -2.49 -1.00 4.03
C TYR A 117 -1.05 -0.56 3.77
N CYS A 118 -0.46 -1.03 2.67
CA CYS A 118 0.75 -0.42 2.12
C CYS A 118 0.69 -0.44 0.59
N ASN A 119 1.38 0.48 -0.06
CA ASN A 119 1.47 0.49 -1.52
C ASN A 119 2.84 0.97 -1.98
N GLY A 120 3.56 0.10 -2.69
CA GLY A 120 4.85 0.46 -3.27
C GLY A 120 5.92 0.79 -2.22
N VAL A 121 6.00 0.01 -1.16
CA VAL A 121 6.89 0.27 -0.01
C VAL A 121 7.98 -0.80 0.11
N PHE A 122 7.59 -2.06 -0.01
CA PHE A 122 8.49 -3.16 0.31
C PHE A 122 9.66 -3.30 -0.67
N HIS A 123 9.49 -2.87 -1.92
CA HIS A 123 10.59 -2.87 -2.89
C HIS A 123 11.71 -1.85 -2.55
N HIS A 124 11.47 -0.92 -1.62
CA HIS A 124 12.47 -0.01 -1.07
C HIS A 124 13.11 -0.52 0.23
N ILE A 125 12.56 -1.57 0.84
CA ILE A 125 13.07 -2.15 2.07
C ILE A 125 14.13 -3.20 1.70
N PRO A 126 15.36 -3.14 2.26
CA PRO A 126 16.35 -4.18 2.06
C PRO A 126 15.80 -5.57 2.39
N LEU A 127 16.10 -6.58 1.57
CA LEU A 127 15.56 -7.95 1.72
C LEU A 127 15.69 -8.50 3.15
N ALA A 128 16.83 -8.22 3.80
CA ALA A 128 17.08 -8.66 5.17
C ALA A 128 16.15 -7.99 6.22
N GLU A 129 15.48 -6.90 5.86
CA GLU A 129 14.60 -6.14 6.76
C GLU A 129 13.12 -6.32 6.44
N GLN A 130 12.77 -6.90 5.30
CA GLN A 130 11.38 -7.05 4.84
C GLN A 130 10.55 -7.90 5.81
N GLU A 131 11.12 -8.99 6.34
CA GLU A 131 10.42 -9.83 7.33
C GLU A 131 10.11 -9.07 8.62
N ARG A 132 11.04 -8.25 9.10
CA ARG A 132 10.83 -7.38 10.26
C ARG A 132 9.73 -6.34 9.98
N ALA A 133 9.71 -5.74 8.79
CA ALA A 133 8.69 -4.78 8.38
C ALA A 133 7.31 -5.44 8.29
N ALA A 134 7.22 -6.64 7.72
CA ALA A 134 5.98 -7.42 7.66
C ALA A 134 5.51 -7.83 9.06
N GLY A 135 6.43 -8.24 9.96
CA GLY A 135 6.17 -8.54 11.35
C GLY A 135 5.62 -7.34 12.13
N TYR A 136 6.17 -6.15 11.91
CA TYR A 136 5.65 -4.91 12.50
C TYR A 136 4.20 -4.64 12.12
N VAL A 137 3.82 -4.86 10.84
CA VAL A 137 2.44 -4.74 10.41
C VAL A 137 1.57 -5.84 11.03
N PHE A 138 2.07 -7.08 11.09
CA PHE A 138 1.37 -8.20 11.72
C PHE A 138 1.06 -7.94 13.20
N ASP A 139 2.03 -7.40 13.95
CA ASP A 139 1.88 -7.08 15.38
C ASP A 139 0.90 -5.92 15.61
N SER A 140 0.76 -5.02 14.64
CA SER A 140 -0.20 -3.91 14.69
C SER A 140 -1.65 -4.38 14.55
N LEU A 141 -1.88 -5.46 13.79
CA LEU A 141 -3.22 -5.96 13.50
C LEU A 141 -3.80 -6.78 14.66
N ARG A 142 -5.10 -6.56 14.93
CA ARG A 142 -5.86 -7.44 15.82
C ARG A 142 -6.04 -8.83 15.21
N PRO A 143 -6.40 -9.87 15.99
CA PRO A 143 -6.86 -11.13 15.43
C PRO A 143 -7.98 -10.92 14.39
N CYS A 144 -7.94 -11.65 13.29
CA CYS A 144 -8.78 -11.46 12.09
C CYS A 144 -8.58 -10.14 11.34
N GLY A 145 -7.70 -9.25 11.80
CA GLY A 145 -7.31 -8.07 11.03
C GLY A 145 -6.63 -8.43 9.72
N VAL A 146 -6.74 -7.57 8.72
CA VAL A 146 -6.24 -7.86 7.37
C VAL A 146 -5.14 -6.89 6.94
N PHE A 147 -4.22 -7.37 6.11
CA PHE A 147 -3.17 -6.59 5.48
C PHE A 147 -3.37 -6.56 3.97
N ALA A 148 -3.64 -5.37 3.44
CA ALA A 148 -3.70 -5.10 2.00
C ALA A 148 -2.31 -4.66 1.51
N PHE A 149 -1.54 -5.62 1.03
CA PHE A 149 -0.18 -5.43 0.53
C PHE A 149 -0.20 -5.19 -0.97
N TRP A 150 0.05 -3.96 -1.41
CA TRP A 150 0.11 -3.58 -2.81
C TRP A 150 1.53 -3.35 -3.28
N GLU A 151 1.87 -3.94 -4.45
CA GLU A 151 3.16 -3.73 -5.10
C GLU A 151 3.04 -3.65 -6.62
N ASN A 152 4.07 -3.10 -7.25
CA ASN A 152 4.20 -3.08 -8.69
C ASN A 152 4.46 -4.50 -9.23
N ASN A 153 3.75 -4.87 -10.29
CA ASN A 153 3.88 -6.21 -10.86
C ASN A 153 5.14 -6.34 -11.73
N PRO A 154 6.17 -7.11 -11.31
CA PRO A 154 7.40 -7.27 -12.08
C PRO A 154 7.21 -8.00 -13.41
N TRP A 155 6.08 -8.69 -13.58
CA TRP A 155 5.76 -9.42 -14.82
C TRP A 155 5.10 -8.51 -15.86
N ASN A 156 4.58 -7.34 -15.44
CA ASN A 156 3.97 -6.38 -16.36
C ASN A 156 5.04 -5.46 -16.98
N PRO A 157 5.25 -5.49 -18.31
CA PRO A 157 6.27 -4.68 -18.96
C PRO A 157 5.99 -3.17 -18.87
N GLY A 158 4.71 -2.77 -18.83
CA GLY A 158 4.32 -1.37 -18.67
C GLY A 158 4.67 -0.83 -17.28
N ALA A 159 4.41 -1.62 -16.21
CA ALA A 159 4.81 -1.26 -14.86
C ALA A 159 6.34 -1.10 -14.73
N ARG A 160 7.10 -2.05 -15.27
CA ARG A 160 8.58 -1.98 -15.30
C ARG A 160 9.08 -0.75 -16.04
N TRP A 161 8.45 -0.41 -17.16
CA TRP A 161 8.82 0.77 -17.95
C TRP A 161 8.52 2.08 -17.20
N VAL A 162 7.38 2.18 -16.50
CA VAL A 162 7.06 3.33 -15.64
C VAL A 162 8.08 3.45 -14.52
N MET A 163 8.37 2.38 -13.79
CA MET A 163 9.35 2.36 -12.70
C MET A 163 10.75 2.76 -13.15
N SER A 164 11.20 2.32 -14.33
CA SER A 164 12.53 2.68 -14.86
C SER A 164 12.70 4.18 -15.09
N ARG A 165 11.60 4.96 -15.09
CA ARG A 165 11.57 6.40 -15.25
C ARG A 165 11.41 7.17 -13.94
N CYS A 166 11.12 6.46 -12.84
CA CYS A 166 11.08 7.03 -11.50
C CYS A 166 12.49 7.04 -10.91
N ALA A 167 12.97 8.20 -10.51
CA ALA A 167 14.32 8.34 -9.96
C ALA A 167 14.48 7.56 -8.63
N PHE A 168 13.42 7.50 -7.83
CA PHE A 168 13.39 6.82 -6.54
C PHE A 168 13.16 5.29 -6.64
N ASP A 169 12.78 4.77 -7.81
CA ASP A 169 12.60 3.33 -8.05
C ASP A 169 13.81 2.67 -8.74
N ARG A 170 14.89 3.45 -8.97
CA ARG A 170 16.04 2.97 -9.76
C ARG A 170 16.71 1.76 -9.14
N ASP A 171 16.83 1.73 -7.83
CA ASP A 171 17.49 0.66 -7.07
C ASP A 171 16.48 -0.27 -6.37
N ALA A 172 15.18 -0.15 -6.73
CA ALA A 172 14.12 -0.92 -6.13
C ALA A 172 14.21 -2.42 -6.50
N VAL A 173 14.08 -3.27 -5.51
CA VAL A 173 14.03 -4.73 -5.68
C VAL A 173 12.58 -5.18 -5.69
N LEU A 174 12.03 -5.36 -6.91
CA LEU A 174 10.64 -5.78 -7.08
C LEU A 174 10.40 -7.17 -6.52
N LEU A 175 9.39 -7.30 -5.66
CA LEU A 175 8.88 -8.60 -5.22
C LEU A 175 7.87 -9.10 -6.25
N SER A 176 8.01 -10.38 -6.63
CA SER A 176 6.94 -11.06 -7.37
C SER A 176 5.76 -11.41 -6.43
N PRO A 177 4.54 -11.60 -6.94
CA PRO A 177 3.40 -11.98 -6.11
C PRO A 177 3.61 -13.22 -5.25
N PRO A 178 4.28 -14.32 -5.72
CA PRO A 178 4.61 -15.45 -4.86
C PRO A 178 5.62 -15.11 -3.75
N GLU A 179 6.63 -14.28 -4.03
CA GLU A 179 7.60 -13.84 -3.01
C GLU A 179 6.92 -13.01 -1.94
N ALA A 180 6.07 -12.05 -2.32
CA ALA A 180 5.27 -11.27 -1.39
C ALA A 180 4.34 -12.15 -0.54
N ALA A 181 3.64 -13.10 -1.16
CA ALA A 181 2.79 -14.04 -0.42
C ALA A 181 3.59 -14.92 0.55
N ASN A 182 4.80 -15.36 0.16
CA ASN A 182 5.66 -16.15 1.03
C ASN A 182 6.22 -15.30 2.19
N LEU A 183 6.60 -14.05 1.93
CA LEU A 183 6.99 -13.10 2.98
C LEU A 183 5.87 -12.90 4.01
N LEU A 184 4.63 -12.71 3.57
CA LEU A 184 3.52 -12.57 4.51
C LEU A 184 3.26 -13.86 5.30
N ARG A 185 3.37 -15.04 4.66
CA ARG A 185 3.24 -16.33 5.36
C ARG A 185 4.34 -16.56 6.39
N SER A 186 5.60 -16.15 6.12
CA SER A 186 6.72 -16.35 7.06
C SER A 186 6.50 -15.64 8.40
N VAL A 187 5.75 -14.52 8.40
CA VAL A 187 5.41 -13.79 9.63
C VAL A 187 4.04 -14.18 10.22
N GLY A 188 3.34 -15.14 9.62
CA GLY A 188 2.12 -15.73 10.20
C GLY A 188 0.80 -15.34 9.54
N PHE A 189 0.79 -14.59 8.43
CA PHE A 189 -0.45 -14.30 7.70
C PHE A 189 -1.00 -15.52 6.94
N GLU A 190 -2.31 -15.68 6.97
CA GLU A 190 -3.06 -16.51 6.03
C GLU A 190 -3.36 -15.68 4.77
N ILE A 191 -2.97 -16.17 3.59
CA ILE A 191 -3.24 -15.46 2.34
C ILE A 191 -4.68 -15.72 1.91
N VAL A 192 -5.47 -14.65 1.83
CA VAL A 192 -6.88 -14.68 1.42
C VAL A 192 -6.99 -14.72 -0.10
N CYS A 193 -6.31 -13.78 -0.79
CA CYS A 193 -6.28 -13.72 -2.23
C CYS A 193 -5.04 -12.97 -2.75
N THR A 194 -4.76 -13.18 -4.05
CA THR A 194 -3.86 -12.35 -4.83
C THR A 194 -4.61 -11.84 -6.04
N ASN A 195 -4.72 -10.52 -6.19
CA ASN A 195 -5.42 -9.89 -7.30
C ASN A 195 -4.48 -8.97 -8.09
N PHE A 196 -4.74 -8.85 -9.39
CA PHE A 196 -3.99 -8.01 -10.31
C PHE A 196 -4.91 -6.95 -10.88
N LEU A 197 -4.51 -5.67 -10.75
CA LEU A 197 -5.31 -4.53 -11.18
C LEU A 197 -4.54 -3.62 -12.13
N PHE A 198 -5.29 -2.69 -12.73
CA PHE A 198 -4.75 -1.72 -13.70
C PHE A 198 -4.24 -2.42 -14.96
N ILE A 199 -5.10 -3.26 -15.54
CA ILE A 199 -4.83 -3.97 -16.80
C ILE A 199 -4.97 -3.00 -17.98
N PHE A 200 -6.00 -2.13 -17.94
CA PHE A 200 -6.33 -1.25 -19.04
C PHE A 200 -5.94 0.20 -18.77
N PRO A 201 -5.00 0.78 -19.55
CA PRO A 201 -4.65 2.20 -19.48
C PRO A 201 -5.86 3.08 -19.89
N LYS A 202 -5.78 4.39 -19.69
CA LYS A 202 -6.89 5.33 -19.93
C LYS A 202 -7.51 5.21 -21.31
N TRP A 203 -6.71 5.02 -22.36
CA TRP A 203 -7.19 4.91 -23.73
C TRP A 203 -7.99 3.60 -23.99
N LEU A 204 -7.89 2.61 -23.09
CA LEU A 204 -8.73 1.40 -23.05
C LEU A 204 -9.72 1.42 -21.89
N ALA A 205 -10.05 2.59 -21.33
CA ALA A 205 -10.94 2.70 -20.16
C ALA A 205 -12.31 2.04 -20.36
N PHE A 206 -12.79 1.95 -21.60
CA PHE A 206 -14.03 1.29 -21.95
C PHE A 206 -14.02 -0.24 -21.71
N LEU A 207 -12.84 -0.85 -21.50
CA LEU A 207 -12.68 -2.27 -21.16
C LEU A 207 -12.56 -2.52 -19.65
N ARG A 208 -12.46 -1.49 -18.82
CA ARG A 208 -12.22 -1.62 -17.37
C ARG A 208 -13.31 -2.37 -16.62
N PHE A 209 -14.52 -2.43 -17.16
CA PHE A 209 -15.60 -3.25 -16.58
C PHE A 209 -15.26 -4.75 -16.55
N LEU A 210 -14.27 -5.20 -17.34
CA LEU A 210 -13.74 -6.57 -17.34
C LEU A 210 -12.70 -6.81 -16.25
N GLU A 211 -12.05 -5.77 -15.70
CA GLU A 211 -10.96 -5.92 -14.73
C GLU A 211 -11.34 -6.77 -13.52
N PRO A 212 -12.55 -6.64 -12.92
CA PRO A 212 -12.92 -7.49 -11.79
C PRO A 212 -12.90 -8.99 -12.12
N SER A 213 -13.31 -9.37 -13.32
CA SER A 213 -13.31 -10.78 -13.78
C SER A 213 -11.90 -11.26 -14.16
N LEU A 214 -10.99 -10.34 -14.47
CA LEU A 214 -9.60 -10.62 -14.85
C LEU A 214 -8.63 -10.47 -13.68
N SER A 215 -9.10 -10.12 -12.49
CA SER A 215 -8.24 -9.85 -11.32
C SER A 215 -7.38 -11.05 -10.87
N GLY A 216 -7.74 -12.26 -11.24
CA GLY A 216 -6.92 -13.47 -11.00
C GLY A 216 -5.80 -13.68 -12.03
N VAL A 217 -5.75 -12.89 -13.11
CA VAL A 217 -4.79 -13.05 -14.20
C VAL A 217 -3.63 -12.07 -14.05
N PRO A 218 -2.35 -12.47 -14.15
CA PRO A 218 -1.19 -11.65 -13.78
C PRO A 218 -0.83 -10.56 -14.80
N PHE A 219 -1.83 -9.92 -15.42
CA PHE A 219 -1.64 -8.87 -16.43
C PHE A 219 -1.70 -7.43 -15.87
N GLY A 220 -2.19 -7.25 -14.64
CA GLY A 220 -2.28 -5.93 -14.02
C GLY A 220 -0.92 -5.26 -13.81
N ALA A 221 -0.89 -3.93 -13.86
CA ALA A 221 0.33 -3.16 -13.58
C ALA A 221 0.74 -3.23 -12.10
N GLN A 222 -0.23 -3.45 -11.21
CA GLN A 222 -0.01 -3.70 -9.79
C GLN A 222 -0.71 -4.97 -9.35
N TYR A 223 -0.26 -5.53 -8.22
CA TYR A 223 -0.94 -6.63 -7.56
C TYR A 223 -1.19 -6.31 -6.09
N LEU A 224 -2.24 -6.92 -5.57
CA LEU A 224 -2.60 -6.98 -4.16
C LEU A 224 -2.37 -8.40 -3.65
N VAL A 225 -1.68 -8.54 -2.53
CA VAL A 225 -1.78 -9.73 -1.68
C VAL A 225 -2.57 -9.34 -0.44
N LEU A 226 -3.73 -9.95 -0.23
CA LEU A 226 -4.53 -9.75 0.96
C LEU A 226 -4.20 -10.85 1.98
N GLY A 227 -3.54 -10.49 3.07
CA GLY A 227 -3.22 -11.37 4.18
C GLY A 227 -4.18 -11.15 5.35
N ARG A 228 -4.58 -12.20 6.05
CA ARG A 228 -5.37 -12.13 7.29
C ARG A 228 -4.54 -12.64 8.45
N LYS A 229 -4.54 -11.90 9.57
CA LYS A 229 -3.99 -12.39 10.83
C LYS A 229 -4.91 -13.47 11.40
N PRO A 230 -4.43 -14.69 11.64
CA PRO A 230 -5.28 -15.75 12.21
C PRO A 230 -5.77 -15.38 13.61
N VAL A 231 -6.85 -16.00 14.02
CA VAL A 231 -7.22 -16.02 15.45
C VAL A 231 -6.12 -16.81 16.16
N SER A 232 -5.49 -16.25 17.19
CA SER A 232 -4.51 -17.00 17.98
C SER A 232 -5.16 -18.29 18.44
N ALA A 233 -4.55 -19.43 18.09
CA ALA A 233 -4.92 -20.69 18.70
C ALA A 233 -4.67 -20.55 20.21
N SER A 234 -5.73 -20.56 21.00
CA SER A 234 -5.69 -20.55 22.46
C SER A 234 -5.05 -21.83 23.00
#